data_5008ae7fc3f9f3fb9f7eaf7e1a7839ab
#
_entry.id   5008ae7fc3f9f3fb9f7eaf7e1a7839ab
#
_cell.length_a   1.000
_cell.length_b   1.000
_cell.length_c   1.000
_cell.angle_alpha   90.00
_cell.angle_beta   90.00
_cell.angle_gamma   90.00
#
_symmetry.space_group_name_H-M   'P 1'
#
loop_
_entity.id
_entity.type
_entity.pdbx_description
1 polymer ?
#
loop_
_entity_poly.entity_id
_entity_poly.type
_entity_poly.pdbx_seq_one_letter_code
_entity_poly.pdbx_strand_id
1 'polypeptide(L)'
;MYKEKFKSTLNPLVALIVWGVSIYLFNILWGIAQILFEFGSGYIKYLVCIGVTVWFGWNFIAKILTEYEVEVTKDKLTIYKHLSRRSKEILSIALNSITKIYTNKNDLKNHRISKKADITLWGIKENPTYIVYNAGKEEKCIILSGKKLVSQIKKNR
;
A
#
# COMPACT_ATOMS: atom_id res chain seq x y z
N MET A 1 18.39 -16.56 7.47
CA MET A 1 17.78 -15.23 7.42
C MET A 1 17.65 -14.83 5.96
N TYR A 2 16.44 -14.56 5.53
CA TYR A 2 16.14 -14.13 4.15
C TYR A 2 15.46 -12.77 4.19
N LYS A 3 15.89 -11.84 3.33
CA LYS A 3 15.34 -10.49 3.23
C LYS A 3 14.96 -10.19 1.79
N GLU A 4 13.79 -9.63 1.59
CA GLU A 4 13.31 -9.19 0.30
C GLU A 4 12.71 -7.78 0.41
N LYS A 5 13.10 -6.90 -0.52
CA LYS A 5 12.63 -5.51 -0.55
C LYS A 5 11.65 -5.33 -1.69
N PHE A 6 10.53 -4.71 -1.37
CA PHE A 6 9.48 -4.36 -2.31
C PHE A 6 9.38 -2.85 -2.43
N LYS A 7 9.62 -2.36 -3.65
CA LYS A 7 9.46 -0.94 -3.98
C LYS A 7 8.16 -0.72 -4.73
N SER A 8 7.60 0.48 -4.59
CA SER A 8 6.51 0.91 -5.46
C SER A 8 7.00 0.92 -6.92
N THR A 9 6.26 0.27 -7.81
CA THR A 9 6.53 0.28 -9.26
C THR A 9 5.91 1.49 -9.96
N LEU A 10 5.38 2.43 -9.18
CA LEU A 10 4.74 3.61 -9.73
C LEU A 10 5.78 4.48 -10.41
N ASN A 11 5.63 4.64 -11.73
CA ASN A 11 6.48 5.53 -12.48
C ASN A 11 6.20 6.99 -12.05
N PRO A 12 7.21 7.73 -11.56
CA PRO A 12 7.01 9.11 -11.11
C PRO A 12 6.48 10.04 -12.22
N LEU A 13 6.78 9.76 -13.50
CA LEU A 13 6.23 10.50 -14.63
C LEU A 13 4.72 10.30 -14.76
N VAL A 14 4.24 9.06 -14.66
CA VAL A 14 2.79 8.77 -14.68
C VAL A 14 2.10 9.48 -13.54
N ALA A 15 2.74 9.52 -12.40
CA ALA A 15 2.26 10.23 -11.23
C ALA A 15 2.08 11.72 -11.46
N LEU A 16 3.08 12.37 -12.03
CA LEU A 16 3.03 13.79 -12.38
C LEU A 16 1.92 14.08 -13.41
N ILE A 17 1.77 13.20 -14.41
CA ILE A 17 0.71 13.34 -15.41
C ILE A 17 -0.67 13.25 -14.74
N VAL A 18 -0.91 12.23 -13.91
CA VAL A 18 -2.18 12.06 -13.19
C VAL A 18 -2.47 13.27 -12.31
N TRP A 19 -1.45 13.77 -11.62
CA TRP A 19 -1.59 14.98 -10.80
C TRP A 19 -1.94 16.22 -11.62
N GLY A 20 -1.23 16.47 -12.73
CA GLY A 20 -1.52 17.59 -13.64
C GLY A 20 -2.94 17.53 -14.21
N VAL A 21 -3.37 16.36 -14.68
CA VAL A 21 -4.74 16.12 -15.17
C VAL A 21 -5.76 16.35 -14.06
N SER A 22 -5.49 15.93 -12.84
CA SER A 22 -6.40 16.15 -11.70
C SER A 22 -6.58 17.63 -11.38
N ILE A 23 -5.51 18.43 -11.43
CA ILE A 23 -5.59 19.89 -11.24
C ILE A 23 -6.39 20.53 -12.37
N TYR A 24 -6.16 20.12 -13.61
CA TYR A 24 -6.89 20.64 -14.77
C TYR A 24 -8.39 20.35 -14.66
N LEU A 25 -8.78 19.12 -14.36
CA LEU A 25 -10.17 18.73 -14.14
C LEU A 25 -10.81 19.50 -12.97
N PHE A 26 -10.06 19.69 -11.88
CA PHE A 26 -10.55 20.50 -10.76
C PHE A 26 -10.86 21.94 -11.18
N ASN A 27 -10.01 22.56 -12.02
CA ASN A 27 -10.24 23.91 -12.52
C ASN A 27 -11.51 24.00 -13.37
N ILE A 28 -11.78 23.01 -14.23
CA ILE A 28 -13.00 22.94 -15.03
C ILE A 28 -14.24 22.80 -14.12
N LEU A 29 -14.21 21.85 -13.18
CA LEU A 29 -15.31 21.61 -12.24
C LEU A 29 -15.60 22.85 -11.39
N TRP A 30 -14.55 23.55 -10.95
CA TRP A 30 -14.71 24.80 -10.21
C TRP A 30 -15.36 25.88 -11.04
N GLY A 31 -14.97 26.03 -12.32
CA GLY A 31 -15.60 26.97 -13.25
C GLY A 31 -17.09 26.69 -13.43
N ILE A 32 -17.46 25.43 -13.59
CA ILE A 32 -18.86 25.00 -13.67
C ILE A 32 -19.61 25.32 -12.36
N ALA A 33 -19.02 25.02 -11.21
CA ALA A 33 -19.62 25.29 -9.92
C ALA A 33 -19.83 26.79 -9.67
N GLN A 34 -18.92 27.67 -10.12
CA GLN A 34 -19.09 29.12 -10.04
C GLN A 34 -20.28 29.60 -10.86
N ILE A 35 -20.49 29.03 -12.05
CA ILE A 35 -21.62 29.40 -12.90
C ILE A 35 -22.96 28.95 -12.30
N LEU A 36 -23.00 27.74 -11.74
CA LEU A 36 -24.24 27.15 -11.24
C LEU A 36 -24.65 27.64 -9.84
N PHE A 37 -23.70 28.00 -9.00
CA PHE A 37 -23.94 28.25 -7.57
C PHE A 37 -23.52 29.66 -7.12
N GLU A 38 -23.08 30.52 -8.02
CA GLU A 38 -22.53 31.87 -7.71
C GLU A 38 -21.47 31.82 -6.59
N PHE A 39 -20.69 30.76 -6.57
CA PHE A 39 -19.77 30.41 -5.47
C PHE A 39 -18.57 31.36 -5.44
N GLY A 40 -18.55 32.18 -4.42
CA GLY A 40 -17.40 32.75 -3.73
C GLY A 40 -16.33 33.51 -4.52
N SER A 41 -15.60 34.32 -3.82
CA SER A 41 -14.45 35.08 -4.33
C SER A 41 -13.36 34.13 -4.89
N GLY A 42 -12.63 34.60 -5.92
CA GLY A 42 -11.53 33.85 -6.54
C GLY A 42 -10.46 33.36 -5.55
N TYR A 43 -10.32 33.99 -4.39
CA TYR A 43 -9.38 33.61 -3.32
C TYR A 43 -9.70 32.24 -2.72
N ILE A 44 -10.96 31.88 -2.54
CA ILE A 44 -11.37 30.57 -2.01
C ILE A 44 -10.94 29.46 -2.97
N LYS A 45 -11.08 29.68 -4.28
CA LYS A 45 -10.61 28.75 -5.31
C LYS A 45 -9.12 28.45 -5.14
N TYR A 46 -8.29 29.47 -4.98
CA TYR A 46 -6.85 29.31 -4.84
C TYR A 46 -6.48 28.56 -3.56
N LEU A 47 -7.12 28.87 -2.44
CA LEU A 47 -6.89 28.18 -1.17
C LEU A 47 -7.25 26.69 -1.26
N VAL A 48 -8.39 26.35 -1.87
CA VAL A 48 -8.80 24.97 -2.08
C VAL A 48 -7.85 24.25 -3.04
N CYS A 49 -7.45 24.89 -4.13
CA CYS A 49 -6.46 24.34 -5.07
C CYS A 49 -5.13 24.02 -4.37
N ILE A 50 -4.61 24.94 -3.56
CA ILE A 50 -3.37 24.74 -2.82
C ILE A 50 -3.54 23.59 -1.82
N GLY A 51 -4.62 23.56 -1.06
CA GLY A 51 -4.91 22.49 -0.10
C GLY A 51 -4.97 21.11 -0.74
N VAL A 52 -5.72 20.99 -1.85
CA VAL A 52 -5.82 19.73 -2.63
C VAL A 52 -4.47 19.34 -3.20
N THR A 53 -3.72 20.29 -3.75
CA THR A 53 -2.38 20.05 -4.32
C THR A 53 -1.41 19.53 -3.27
N VAL A 54 -1.34 20.17 -2.11
CA VAL A 54 -0.47 19.76 -1.00
C VAL A 54 -0.88 18.39 -0.47
N TRP A 55 -2.18 18.16 -0.26
CA TRP A 55 -2.69 16.90 0.24
C TRP A 55 -2.41 15.74 -0.74
N PHE A 56 -2.66 15.96 -2.03
CA PHE A 56 -2.43 14.97 -3.07
C PHE A 56 -0.93 14.70 -3.24
N GLY A 57 -0.12 15.76 -3.34
CA GLY A 57 1.33 15.67 -3.46
C GLY A 57 1.96 14.91 -2.29
N TRP A 58 1.55 15.21 -1.06
CA TRP A 58 2.04 14.52 0.14
C TRP A 58 1.70 13.04 0.13
N ASN A 59 0.44 12.69 -0.15
CA ASN A 59 0.02 11.28 -0.21
C ASN A 59 0.71 10.51 -1.33
N PHE A 60 0.98 11.18 -2.45
CA PHE A 60 1.62 10.60 -3.61
C PHE A 60 3.12 10.35 -3.37
N ILE A 61 3.83 11.37 -2.91
CA ILE A 61 5.25 11.31 -2.58
C ILE A 61 5.49 10.26 -1.48
N ALA A 62 4.64 10.25 -0.44
CA ALA A 62 4.74 9.27 0.61
C ALA A 62 4.59 7.83 0.09
N LYS A 63 3.72 7.60 -0.90
CA LYS A 63 3.56 6.26 -1.51
C LYS A 63 4.76 5.85 -2.38
N ILE A 64 5.31 6.78 -3.16
CA ILE A 64 6.48 6.51 -4.02
C ILE A 64 7.72 6.22 -3.16
N LEU A 65 7.92 6.98 -2.08
CA LEU A 65 9.07 6.85 -1.19
C LEU A 65 8.93 5.70 -0.19
N THR A 66 7.77 5.04 -0.13
CA THR A 66 7.56 3.91 0.77
C THR A 66 8.13 2.63 0.15
N GLU A 67 9.05 2.00 0.86
CA GLU A 67 9.57 0.67 0.58
C GLU A 67 9.12 -0.28 1.71
N TYR A 68 8.85 -1.53 1.35
CA TYR A 68 8.59 -2.58 2.32
C TYR A 68 9.74 -3.59 2.29
N GLU A 69 10.22 -3.96 3.45
CA GLU A 69 11.19 -5.04 3.61
C GLU A 69 10.55 -6.17 4.40
N VAL A 70 10.57 -7.36 3.83
CA VAL A 70 10.09 -8.57 4.48
C VAL A 70 11.30 -9.41 4.86
N GLU A 71 11.42 -9.67 6.14
CA GLU A 71 12.47 -10.48 6.72
C GLU A 71 11.89 -11.80 7.24
N VAL A 72 12.48 -12.92 6.78
CA VAL A 72 12.14 -14.25 7.27
C VAL A 72 13.34 -14.80 8.04
N THR A 73 13.15 -15.02 9.32
CA THR A 73 14.08 -15.74 10.19
C THR A 73 13.61 -17.19 10.38
N LYS A 74 14.27 -17.97 11.24
CA LYS A 74 13.84 -19.35 11.54
C LYS A 74 12.49 -19.38 12.27
N ASP A 75 12.20 -18.35 13.08
CA ASP A 75 11.07 -18.38 14.01
C ASP A 75 9.97 -17.37 13.65
N LYS A 76 10.30 -16.31 12.89
CA LYS A 76 9.37 -15.22 12.64
C LYS A 76 9.50 -14.61 11.24
N LEU A 77 8.38 -14.11 10.76
CA LEU A 77 8.22 -13.24 9.60
C LEU A 77 8.01 -11.82 10.10
N THR A 78 8.90 -10.89 9.75
CA THR A 78 8.78 -9.48 10.15
C THR A 78 8.68 -8.59 8.91
N ILE A 79 7.76 -7.64 8.94
CA ILE A 79 7.52 -6.69 7.85
C ILE A 79 7.87 -5.30 8.35
N TYR A 80 8.82 -4.68 7.68
CA TYR A 80 9.24 -3.30 7.92
C TYR A 80 8.73 -2.39 6.82
N LYS A 81 8.32 -1.20 7.21
CA LYS A 81 8.03 -0.09 6.30
C LYS A 81 9.15 0.93 6.40
N HIS A 82 9.79 1.20 5.28
CA HIS A 82 10.78 2.23 5.15
C HIS A 82 10.16 3.46 4.47
N LEU A 83 10.24 4.59 5.11
CA LEU A 83 9.89 5.88 4.52
C LEU A 83 11.12 6.77 4.59
N SER A 84 11.83 6.90 3.47
CA SER A 84 13.12 7.56 3.40
C SER A 84 14.11 6.94 4.41
N ARG A 85 14.59 7.70 5.41
CA ARG A 85 15.55 7.24 6.42
C ARG A 85 14.90 6.57 7.65
N ARG A 86 13.57 6.58 7.75
CA ARG A 86 12.85 6.01 8.90
C ARG A 86 12.37 4.61 8.58
N SER A 87 12.71 3.68 9.46
CA SER A 87 12.21 2.29 9.42
C SER A 87 11.25 2.07 10.57
N LYS A 88 10.12 1.45 10.28
CA LYS A 88 9.12 1.08 11.29
C LYS A 88 8.70 -0.37 11.06
N GLU A 89 8.78 -1.18 12.10
CA GLU A 89 8.16 -2.50 12.10
C GLU A 89 6.63 -2.33 12.07
N ILE A 90 5.98 -2.96 11.08
CA ILE A 90 4.52 -2.93 10.94
C ILE A 90 3.90 -4.17 11.55
N LEU A 91 4.54 -5.31 11.31
CA LEU A 91 3.99 -6.60 11.66
C LEU A 91 5.11 -7.60 11.90
N SER A 92 4.98 -8.38 12.98
CA SER A 92 5.80 -9.55 13.24
C SER A 92 4.90 -10.75 13.52
N ILE A 93 5.13 -11.83 12.80
CA ILE A 93 4.33 -13.05 12.85
C ILE A 93 5.25 -14.20 13.16
N ALA A 94 4.94 -15.00 14.19
CA ALA A 94 5.65 -16.24 14.44
C ALA A 94 5.32 -17.25 13.32
N LEU A 95 6.32 -17.93 12.77
CA LEU A 95 6.11 -18.88 11.66
C LEU A 95 5.20 -20.04 12.04
N ASN A 96 5.20 -20.45 13.30
CA ASN A 96 4.31 -21.48 13.83
C ASN A 96 2.84 -21.02 13.90
N SER A 97 2.56 -19.71 13.89
CA SER A 97 1.20 -19.19 13.88
C SER A 97 0.57 -19.15 12.47
N ILE A 98 1.38 -19.38 11.43
CA ILE A 98 0.88 -19.43 10.05
C ILE A 98 0.07 -20.71 9.87
N THR A 99 -1.21 -20.59 9.57
CA THR A 99 -2.12 -21.73 9.39
C THR A 99 -2.13 -22.21 7.95
N LYS A 100 -2.31 -21.29 6.99
CA LYS A 100 -2.47 -21.62 5.57
C LYS A 100 -1.78 -20.61 4.67
N ILE A 101 -1.37 -21.08 3.49
CA ILE A 101 -0.79 -20.23 2.43
C ILE A 101 -1.55 -20.53 1.14
N TYR A 102 -2.23 -19.50 0.62
CA TYR A 102 -3.00 -19.58 -0.61
C TYR A 102 -2.34 -18.78 -1.73
N THR A 103 -2.44 -19.26 -2.96
CA THR A 103 -2.00 -18.55 -4.16
C THR A 103 -3.16 -17.95 -4.93
N ASN A 104 -4.40 -18.36 -4.63
CA ASN A 104 -5.59 -17.87 -5.28
C ASN A 104 -6.49 -17.11 -4.30
N LYS A 105 -6.98 -15.94 -4.74
CA LYS A 105 -7.91 -15.10 -3.96
C LYS A 105 -9.24 -15.78 -3.66
N ASN A 106 -9.69 -16.68 -4.54
CA ASN A 106 -10.98 -17.38 -4.38
C ASN A 106 -11.01 -18.31 -3.17
N ASP A 107 -9.82 -18.76 -2.73
CA ASP A 107 -9.68 -19.65 -1.58
C ASP A 107 -9.81 -18.90 -0.23
N LEU A 108 -9.87 -17.57 -0.30
CA LEU A 108 -9.92 -16.67 0.87
C LEU A 108 -11.31 -16.26 1.33
N LYS A 109 -12.38 -16.86 0.78
CA LYS A 109 -13.77 -16.40 0.98
C LYS A 109 -14.20 -16.16 2.43
N ASN A 110 -13.47 -16.72 3.40
CA ASN A 110 -13.80 -16.67 4.84
C ASN A 110 -12.77 -15.92 5.72
N HIS A 111 -11.72 -15.31 5.14
CA HIS A 111 -10.66 -14.70 5.94
C HIS A 111 -10.62 -13.17 5.78
N ARG A 112 -10.56 -12.47 6.91
CA ARG A 112 -10.50 -11.00 6.93
C ARG A 112 -9.07 -10.54 6.61
N ILE A 113 -8.91 -9.80 5.52
CA ILE A 113 -7.60 -9.26 5.11
C ILE A 113 -7.19 -8.16 6.08
N SER A 114 -6.00 -8.28 6.65
CA SER A 114 -5.42 -7.23 7.49
C SER A 114 -4.96 -6.05 6.62
N LYS A 115 -5.67 -4.93 6.69
CA LYS A 115 -5.32 -3.70 5.96
C LYS A 115 -3.96 -3.13 6.34
N LYS A 116 -3.42 -3.47 7.52
CA LYS A 116 -2.13 -2.95 8.00
C LYS A 116 -0.92 -3.52 7.26
N ALA A 117 -1.06 -4.69 6.68
CA ALA A 117 0.02 -5.40 6.00
C ALA A 117 -0.30 -5.73 4.55
N ASP A 118 -1.16 -4.95 3.92
CA ASP A 118 -1.40 -5.05 2.49
C ASP A 118 -0.22 -4.43 1.74
N ILE A 119 0.74 -5.28 1.37
CA ILE A 119 1.94 -4.90 0.61
C ILE A 119 1.62 -4.78 -0.88
N THR A 120 0.44 -5.17 -1.31
CA THR A 120 0.00 -5.04 -2.71
C THR A 120 -0.29 -3.60 -3.13
N LEU A 121 0.15 -2.64 -2.32
CA LEU A 121 0.03 -1.23 -2.60
C LEU A 121 0.69 -0.90 -3.94
N TRP A 122 -0.15 -0.78 -4.97
CA TRP A 122 0.16 -0.10 -6.22
C TRP A 122 1.34 -0.68 -7.01
N GLY A 123 1.17 -1.85 -7.58
CA GLY A 123 1.99 -2.28 -8.71
C GLY A 123 2.79 -3.56 -8.57
N ILE A 124 2.69 -4.30 -7.46
CA ILE A 124 3.24 -5.66 -7.43
C ILE A 124 2.28 -6.57 -8.21
N LYS A 125 2.52 -6.65 -9.53
CA LYS A 125 1.70 -7.46 -10.46
C LYS A 125 1.99 -8.95 -10.40
N GLU A 126 2.98 -9.40 -9.63
CA GLU A 126 3.39 -10.79 -9.60
C GLU A 126 2.61 -11.54 -8.54
N ASN A 127 1.85 -12.53 -8.99
CA ASN A 127 1.16 -13.60 -8.25
C ASN A 127 1.07 -13.37 -6.73
N PRO A 128 0.04 -12.68 -6.24
CA PRO A 128 -0.11 -12.43 -4.81
C PRO A 128 -0.26 -13.75 -4.07
N THR A 129 0.47 -13.88 -2.97
CA THR A 129 0.35 -15.02 -2.06
C THR A 129 -0.29 -14.54 -0.77
N TYR A 130 -1.28 -15.26 -0.34
CA TYR A 130 -2.09 -14.95 0.84
C TYR A 130 -1.66 -15.85 1.98
N ILE A 131 -1.18 -15.24 3.07
CA ILE A 131 -0.72 -15.97 4.25
C ILE A 131 -1.72 -15.73 5.37
N VAL A 132 -2.36 -16.81 5.80
CA VAL A 132 -3.29 -16.80 6.94
C VAL A 132 -2.54 -17.20 8.19
N TYR A 133 -2.71 -16.43 9.25
CA TYR A 133 -2.06 -16.63 10.53
C TYR A 133 -3.00 -16.33 11.70
N ASN A 134 -2.76 -16.97 12.80
CA ASN A 134 -3.50 -16.74 14.03
C ASN A 134 -2.93 -15.52 14.78
N ALA A 135 -3.78 -14.51 14.99
CA ALA A 135 -3.47 -13.34 15.78
C ALA A 135 -4.29 -13.35 17.08
N GLY A 136 -3.96 -14.27 17.99
CA GLY A 136 -4.72 -14.52 19.20
C GLY A 136 -6.01 -15.28 18.91
N LYS A 137 -7.16 -14.64 19.09
CA LYS A 137 -8.50 -15.25 18.86
C LYS A 137 -9.00 -15.13 17.42
N GLU A 138 -8.31 -14.37 16.56
CA GLU A 138 -8.75 -14.10 15.19
C GLU A 138 -7.73 -14.62 14.17
N GLU A 139 -8.23 -15.23 13.10
CA GLU A 139 -7.42 -15.49 11.90
C GLU A 139 -7.32 -14.21 11.06
N LYS A 140 -6.10 -13.82 10.72
CA LYS A 140 -5.81 -12.68 9.86
C LYS A 140 -5.06 -13.13 8.63
N CYS A 141 -5.26 -12.42 7.53
CA CYS A 141 -4.58 -12.68 6.28
C CYS A 141 -3.72 -11.49 5.89
N ILE A 142 -2.51 -11.77 5.45
CA ILE A 142 -1.62 -10.80 4.79
C ILE A 142 -1.38 -11.21 3.35
N ILE A 143 -1.11 -10.21 2.51
CA ILE A 143 -0.82 -10.42 1.11
C ILE A 143 0.66 -10.12 0.90
N LEU A 144 1.40 -11.09 0.40
CA LEU A 144 2.80 -10.95 0.02
C LEU A 144 2.96 -11.27 -1.45
N SER A 145 4.02 -10.75 -2.05
CA SER A 145 4.44 -11.11 -3.40
C SER A 145 5.84 -11.73 -3.32
N GLY A 146 6.17 -12.60 -4.27
CA GLY A 146 7.50 -13.19 -4.35
C GLY A 146 7.52 -14.71 -4.13
N LYS A 147 7.78 -15.47 -5.22
CA LYS A 147 7.87 -16.94 -5.17
C LYS A 147 8.99 -17.43 -4.24
N LYS A 148 10.12 -16.72 -4.21
CA LYS A 148 11.28 -17.06 -3.36
C LYS A 148 10.95 -16.89 -1.89
N LEU A 149 10.28 -15.78 -1.51
CA LEU A 149 9.84 -15.53 -0.14
C LEU A 149 8.93 -16.64 0.37
N VAL A 150 7.94 -17.02 -0.44
CA VAL A 150 6.99 -18.10 -0.09
C VAL A 150 7.69 -19.43 0.07
N SER A 151 8.67 -19.75 -0.78
CA SER A 151 9.45 -20.99 -0.66
C SER A 151 10.27 -21.02 0.64
N GLN A 152 10.83 -19.87 1.06
CA GLN A 152 11.56 -19.76 2.33
C GLN A 152 10.64 -19.88 3.54
N ILE A 153 9.45 -19.30 3.50
CA ILE A 153 8.45 -19.46 4.56
C ILE A 153 8.07 -20.96 4.70
N LYS A 154 7.81 -21.62 3.57
CA LYS A 154 7.49 -23.05 3.57
C LYS A 154 8.63 -23.95 4.08
N LYS A 155 9.90 -23.55 3.83
CA LYS A 155 11.07 -24.30 4.28
C LYS A 155 11.31 -24.16 5.78
N ASN A 156 10.98 -23.00 6.36
CA ASN A 156 11.24 -22.68 7.76
C ASN A 156 10.03 -22.97 8.67
N ARG A 157 8.89 -23.34 8.10
CA ARG A 157 7.68 -23.77 8.80
C ARG A 157 7.72 -25.28 9.07
#